data_4051765b1b4e17444d6ae946d1c9d86e
#
_entry.id   4051765b1b4e17444d6ae946d1c9d86e
#
_cell.length_a   1.000
_cell.length_b   1.000
_cell.length_c   1.000
_cell.angle_alpha   90.00
_cell.angle_beta   90.00
_cell.angle_gamma   90.00
#
_symmetry.space_group_name_H-M   'P 1'
#
loop_
_entity.id
_entity.type
_entity.pdbx_description
1 polymer ?
#
loop_
_entity_poly.entity_id
_entity_poly.type
_entity_poly.pdbx_seq_one_letter_code
_entity_poly.pdbx_strand_id
1 'polypeptide(L)'
;MSRTALFTLSLLLGACSGGDGSGSEGEGEGEASATDSDGDGLSDAEEEAQGTNPDVADSDGDGLLDGEEVDLGIDPLATDSDGDGYNDQDEVNEGSDPADASSTIYAGGWPYNADKDSITDPGWDSDPEEGGVLPHFEMMDQFGEMVDIYDFAQPGKYVILDVSARWCSYCQEMAKWMEGESNFYGQYYGDEEWYTDVATAVDDGDIYWVTVLVENMRGGPPDLSTVQSWYEAYPDPQIPVLADSDQAMIDYLGRDLYGYPTLFLLNENMEFVVYKPRDYTQVFYEIDSMYE
;
A
#
# COMPACT_ATOMS: atom_id res chain seq x y z
N MET A 1 -11.53 3.61 23.05
CA MET A 1 -12.11 2.52 23.89
C MET A 1 -11.76 1.23 23.19
N SER A 2 -10.75 0.57 23.69
CA SER A 2 -10.17 -0.65 23.13
C SER A 2 -11.19 -1.79 23.12
N ARG A 3 -11.45 -2.39 21.97
CA ARG A 3 -12.17 -3.66 21.84
C ARG A 3 -11.16 -4.73 21.43
N THR A 4 -10.58 -5.37 22.42
CA THR A 4 -9.81 -6.60 22.25
C THR A 4 -10.80 -7.74 22.03
N ALA A 5 -10.87 -8.28 20.83
CA ALA A 5 -11.58 -9.52 20.55
C ALA A 5 -10.67 -10.69 20.90
N LEU A 6 -10.98 -11.40 21.99
CA LEU A 6 -10.35 -12.67 22.32
C LEU A 6 -11.07 -13.78 21.54
N PHE A 7 -10.39 -14.34 20.56
CA PHE A 7 -10.78 -15.65 20.02
C PHE A 7 -10.29 -16.75 20.96
N THR A 8 -11.22 -17.42 21.63
CA THR A 8 -10.93 -18.61 22.42
C THR A 8 -11.05 -19.83 21.57
N LEU A 9 -9.91 -20.39 21.18
CA LEU A 9 -9.81 -21.72 20.58
C LEU A 9 -10.18 -22.78 21.61
N SER A 10 -11.35 -23.45 21.46
CA SER A 10 -11.77 -24.57 22.29
C SER A 10 -11.23 -25.87 21.72
N LEU A 11 -10.15 -26.37 22.30
CA LEU A 11 -9.67 -27.74 22.08
C LEU A 11 -10.61 -28.72 22.80
N LEU A 12 -11.36 -29.51 22.05
CA LEU A 12 -12.11 -30.65 22.55
C LEU A 12 -11.22 -31.92 22.52
N LEU A 13 -10.65 -32.26 23.67
CA LEU A 13 -10.01 -33.55 23.90
C LEU A 13 -11.11 -34.60 24.16
N GLY A 14 -11.40 -35.44 23.18
CA GLY A 14 -12.21 -36.63 23.35
C GLY A 14 -11.38 -37.80 23.89
N ALA A 15 -11.71 -38.27 25.09
CA ALA A 15 -11.08 -39.44 25.68
C ALA A 15 -11.69 -40.73 25.13
N CYS A 16 -10.86 -41.63 24.59
CA CYS A 16 -11.21 -42.99 24.28
C CYS A 16 -11.40 -43.81 25.56
N SER A 17 -12.54 -44.48 25.69
CA SER A 17 -12.69 -45.63 26.58
C SER A 17 -13.13 -46.85 25.76
N GLY A 18 -12.34 -47.92 25.86
CA GLY A 18 -12.53 -49.15 25.13
C GLY A 18 -13.77 -49.97 25.58
N GLY A 19 -14.26 -50.78 24.68
CA GLY A 19 -15.25 -51.79 24.93
C GLY A 19 -15.27 -52.82 23.78
N ASP A 20 -14.86 -54.07 24.09
CA ASP A 20 -14.89 -55.23 23.21
C ASP A 20 -16.30 -55.63 22.79
N GLY A 21 -16.47 -56.11 21.54
CA GLY A 21 -17.68 -56.82 21.15
C GLY A 21 -17.84 -57.04 19.63
N SER A 22 -17.26 -58.14 19.17
CA SER A 22 -17.63 -58.99 18.02
C SER A 22 -18.68 -58.55 16.99
N GLY A 23 -18.27 -58.48 15.71
CA GLY A 23 -18.89 -59.18 14.55
C GLY A 23 -20.11 -58.52 13.94
N SER A 24 -19.89 -57.85 12.80
CA SER A 24 -20.68 -58.04 11.58
C SER A 24 -19.85 -57.42 10.43
N GLU A 25 -19.67 -58.25 9.38
CA GLU A 25 -19.14 -57.81 8.10
C GLU A 25 -20.15 -56.82 7.49
N GLY A 26 -19.94 -55.55 7.65
CA GLY A 26 -20.52 -54.50 6.83
C GLY A 26 -19.42 -54.08 5.86
N GLU A 27 -19.69 -54.20 4.57
CA GLU A 27 -18.92 -53.63 3.51
C GLU A 27 -18.86 -52.12 3.79
N GLY A 28 -17.83 -51.65 4.49
CA GLY A 28 -17.47 -50.27 4.59
C GLY A 28 -17.07 -49.84 3.19
N GLU A 29 -17.85 -48.96 2.59
CA GLU A 29 -17.37 -48.11 1.53
C GLU A 29 -16.08 -47.48 2.12
N GLY A 30 -14.93 -47.92 1.56
CA GLY A 30 -13.64 -47.35 1.98
C GLY A 30 -13.72 -45.86 1.72
N GLU A 31 -13.66 -45.10 2.77
CA GLU A 31 -13.13 -43.76 2.63
C GLU A 31 -11.77 -43.96 1.97
N ALA A 32 -11.70 -43.69 0.67
CA ALA A 32 -10.42 -43.53 0.02
C ALA A 32 -9.70 -42.52 0.89
N SER A 33 -8.61 -42.91 1.52
CA SER A 33 -7.68 -41.96 2.10
C SER A 33 -7.41 -40.95 0.99
N ALA A 34 -8.00 -39.79 1.09
CA ALA A 34 -7.79 -38.74 0.11
C ALA A 34 -6.28 -38.52 0.10
N THR A 35 -5.63 -38.77 -1.04
CA THR A 35 -4.22 -38.48 -1.20
C THR A 35 -4.13 -36.96 -1.25
N ASP A 36 -3.25 -36.39 -0.48
CA ASP A 36 -2.86 -35.00 -0.48
C ASP A 36 -1.37 -35.05 -0.84
N SER A 37 -1.05 -34.71 -2.10
CA SER A 37 0.28 -34.99 -2.67
C SER A 37 1.31 -33.92 -2.32
N ASP A 38 0.91 -32.69 -2.12
CA ASP A 38 1.79 -31.54 -1.76
C ASP A 38 1.65 -31.09 -0.30
N GLY A 39 0.57 -31.52 0.38
CA GLY A 39 0.41 -31.33 1.83
C GLY A 39 -0.22 -30.01 2.22
N ASP A 40 -1.02 -29.41 1.36
CA ASP A 40 -1.66 -28.11 1.56
C ASP A 40 -2.98 -28.18 2.35
N GLY A 41 -3.52 -29.41 2.55
CA GLY A 41 -4.75 -29.67 3.26
C GLY A 41 -5.93 -30.03 2.36
N LEU A 42 -5.83 -29.87 1.03
CA LEU A 42 -6.76 -30.41 0.05
C LEU A 42 -6.32 -31.81 -0.38
N SER A 43 -7.24 -32.63 -0.81
CA SER A 43 -6.91 -33.87 -1.49
C SER A 43 -6.76 -33.65 -2.98
N ASP A 44 -5.94 -34.50 -3.66
CA ASP A 44 -5.75 -34.47 -5.11
C ASP A 44 -7.10 -34.39 -5.89
N ALA A 45 -8.15 -34.99 -5.32
CA ALA A 45 -9.48 -34.99 -5.95
C ALA A 45 -10.27 -33.68 -5.70
N GLU A 46 -10.06 -33.03 -4.57
CA GLU A 46 -10.62 -31.71 -4.27
C GLU A 46 -9.95 -30.66 -5.13
N GLU A 47 -8.63 -30.74 -5.29
CA GLU A 47 -7.84 -29.87 -6.14
C GLU A 47 -8.24 -30.01 -7.63
N GLU A 48 -8.42 -31.26 -8.13
CA GLU A 48 -8.95 -31.48 -9.49
C GLU A 48 -10.35 -30.82 -9.68
N ALA A 49 -11.13 -30.73 -8.61
CA ALA A 49 -12.48 -30.12 -8.65
C ALA A 49 -12.40 -28.59 -8.59
N GLN A 50 -11.42 -28.01 -7.90
CA GLN A 50 -11.16 -26.58 -7.81
C GLN A 50 -10.38 -26.07 -9.04
N GLY A 51 -9.59 -26.93 -9.68
CA GLY A 51 -8.77 -26.60 -10.84
C GLY A 51 -7.33 -26.25 -10.48
N THR A 52 -6.94 -26.48 -9.22
CA THR A 52 -5.57 -26.35 -8.71
C THR A 52 -4.70 -27.54 -9.11
N ASN A 53 -3.45 -27.55 -8.73
CA ASN A 53 -2.50 -28.57 -9.15
C ASN A 53 -2.04 -29.42 -7.96
N PRO A 54 -2.40 -30.74 -7.88
CA PRO A 54 -2.08 -31.64 -6.76
C PRO A 54 -0.60 -31.82 -6.39
N ASP A 55 0.31 -31.24 -7.12
CA ASP A 55 1.73 -31.25 -6.86
C ASP A 55 2.29 -29.85 -6.45
N VAL A 56 1.39 -28.85 -6.28
CA VAL A 56 1.77 -27.44 -6.01
C VAL A 56 0.84 -26.83 -4.98
N ALA A 57 1.28 -26.73 -3.76
CA ALA A 57 0.51 -26.32 -2.58
C ALA A 57 0.03 -24.87 -2.54
N ASP A 58 0.48 -24.01 -3.46
CA ASP A 58 0.15 -22.60 -3.65
C ASP A 58 0.12 -22.37 -5.17
N SER A 59 -1.08 -22.39 -5.74
CA SER A 59 -1.25 -22.48 -7.20
C SER A 59 -1.06 -21.16 -7.91
N ASP A 60 -1.36 -20.03 -7.29
CA ASP A 60 -1.21 -18.69 -7.88
C ASP A 60 0.07 -17.97 -7.42
N GLY A 61 0.69 -18.43 -6.32
CA GLY A 61 2.00 -18.00 -5.86
C GLY A 61 1.96 -16.73 -5.01
N ASP A 62 0.84 -16.41 -4.37
CA ASP A 62 0.71 -15.24 -3.51
C ASP A 62 1.24 -15.47 -2.08
N GLY A 63 1.35 -16.74 -1.66
CA GLY A 63 1.89 -17.16 -0.36
C GLY A 63 0.89 -17.84 0.56
N LEU A 64 -0.43 -17.82 0.26
CA LEU A 64 -1.43 -18.69 0.88
C LEU A 64 -1.38 -20.07 0.21
N LEU A 65 -1.78 -21.10 0.95
CA LEU A 65 -1.93 -22.45 0.40
C LEU A 65 -3.35 -22.62 -0.16
N ASP A 66 -3.50 -23.37 -1.25
CA ASP A 66 -4.81 -23.61 -1.88
C ASP A 66 -5.86 -24.09 -0.86
N GLY A 67 -5.47 -24.92 0.12
CA GLY A 67 -6.34 -25.36 1.21
C GLY A 67 -6.72 -24.26 2.18
N GLU A 68 -5.83 -23.31 2.49
CA GLU A 68 -6.12 -22.17 3.34
C GLU A 68 -7.10 -21.21 2.65
N GLU A 69 -6.96 -21.02 1.35
CA GLU A 69 -7.83 -20.17 0.54
C GLU A 69 -9.25 -20.74 0.42
N VAL A 70 -9.36 -22.04 0.17
CA VAL A 70 -10.65 -22.73 0.18
C VAL A 70 -11.35 -22.62 1.53
N ASP A 71 -10.61 -22.73 2.64
CA ASP A 71 -11.15 -22.57 3.99
C ASP A 71 -11.60 -21.12 4.26
N LEU A 72 -10.94 -20.12 3.66
CA LEU A 72 -11.32 -18.70 3.68
C LEU A 72 -12.49 -18.41 2.72
N GLY A 73 -12.70 -19.26 1.71
CA GLY A 73 -13.76 -19.11 0.71
C GLY A 73 -13.39 -18.17 -0.44
N ILE A 74 -12.12 -18.03 -0.71
CA ILE A 74 -11.53 -17.25 -1.80
C ILE A 74 -11.06 -18.16 -2.95
N ASP A 75 -10.56 -17.58 -4.03
CA ASP A 75 -10.20 -18.31 -5.26
C ASP A 75 -8.71 -18.66 -5.28
N PRO A 76 -8.30 -19.94 -5.11
CA PRO A 76 -6.90 -20.36 -5.04
C PRO A 76 -6.13 -20.23 -6.38
N LEU A 77 -6.68 -19.56 -7.35
CA LEU A 77 -6.05 -19.26 -8.64
C LEU A 77 -5.92 -17.75 -8.89
N ALA A 78 -6.28 -16.92 -7.89
CA ALA A 78 -6.30 -15.48 -8.03
C ALA A 78 -5.62 -14.81 -6.84
N THR A 79 -4.43 -14.31 -7.00
CA THR A 79 -3.61 -13.61 -5.98
C THR A 79 -4.31 -12.42 -5.29
N ASP A 80 -5.44 -11.98 -5.79
CA ASP A 80 -6.32 -10.91 -5.31
C ASP A 80 -7.74 -11.35 -5.66
N SER A 81 -8.40 -12.01 -4.72
CA SER A 81 -9.68 -12.71 -4.97
C SER A 81 -10.86 -11.76 -5.12
N ASP A 82 -10.87 -10.61 -4.45
CA ASP A 82 -11.98 -9.66 -4.50
C ASP A 82 -11.72 -8.46 -5.43
N GLY A 83 -10.47 -8.29 -5.90
CA GLY A 83 -10.08 -7.33 -6.93
C GLY A 83 -9.91 -5.91 -6.42
N ASP A 84 -9.58 -5.73 -5.13
CA ASP A 84 -9.41 -4.41 -4.52
C ASP A 84 -7.96 -3.87 -4.63
N GLY A 85 -7.02 -4.72 -5.05
CA GLY A 85 -5.62 -4.38 -5.32
C GLY A 85 -4.64 -4.80 -4.23
N TYR A 86 -5.10 -5.47 -3.17
CA TYR A 86 -4.24 -6.14 -2.20
C TYR A 86 -4.21 -7.64 -2.49
N ASN A 87 -3.09 -8.30 -2.19
CA ASN A 87 -3.01 -9.75 -2.32
C ASN A 87 -3.66 -10.42 -1.11
N ASP A 88 -4.30 -11.57 -1.32
CA ASP A 88 -5.01 -12.30 -0.27
C ASP A 88 -4.11 -12.60 0.94
N GLN A 89 -2.86 -13.02 0.72
CA GLN A 89 -1.88 -13.26 1.80
C GLN A 89 -1.58 -11.97 2.60
N ASP A 90 -1.42 -10.83 1.93
CA ASP A 90 -1.13 -9.56 2.59
C ASP A 90 -2.30 -9.13 3.46
N GLU A 91 -3.54 -9.32 2.98
CA GLU A 91 -4.75 -9.03 3.73
C GLU A 91 -4.90 -9.91 4.96
N VAL A 92 -4.66 -11.21 4.84
CA VAL A 92 -4.65 -12.14 5.98
C VAL A 92 -3.62 -11.72 7.02
N ASN A 93 -2.42 -11.31 6.60
CA ASN A 93 -1.35 -10.87 7.47
C ASN A 93 -1.70 -9.57 8.22
N GLU A 94 -2.28 -8.62 7.51
CA GLU A 94 -2.64 -7.30 8.06
C GLU A 94 -4.03 -7.28 8.72
N GLY A 95 -4.85 -8.31 8.45
CA GLY A 95 -6.13 -8.56 9.13
C GLY A 95 -7.33 -7.90 8.46
N SER A 96 -7.25 -7.60 7.18
CA SER A 96 -8.39 -7.33 6.31
C SER A 96 -9.05 -8.64 5.84
N ASP A 97 -10.12 -8.57 5.10
CA ASP A 97 -10.91 -9.71 4.63
C ASP A 97 -10.73 -9.89 3.13
N PRO A 98 -9.95 -10.90 2.66
CA PRO A 98 -9.60 -11.08 1.26
C PRO A 98 -10.78 -11.45 0.35
N ALA A 99 -11.99 -11.57 0.91
CA ALA A 99 -13.23 -11.81 0.18
C ALA A 99 -14.15 -10.58 0.10
N ASP A 100 -13.76 -9.44 0.65
CA ASP A 100 -14.58 -8.20 0.73
C ASP A 100 -13.78 -6.96 0.29
N ALA A 101 -13.84 -6.59 -0.97
CA ALA A 101 -13.19 -5.42 -1.57
C ALA A 101 -13.45 -4.06 -0.88
N SER A 102 -14.25 -4.04 0.17
CA SER A 102 -14.43 -2.88 1.05
C SER A 102 -13.62 -2.97 2.34
N SER A 103 -12.94 -4.10 2.58
CA SER A 103 -12.10 -4.39 3.74
C SER A 103 -10.61 -4.24 3.38
N THR A 104 -10.20 -3.05 3.05
CA THR A 104 -8.85 -2.72 2.58
C THR A 104 -7.82 -2.66 3.71
N ILE A 105 -6.54 -2.90 3.42
CA ILE A 105 -5.42 -2.76 4.38
C ILE A 105 -5.34 -1.30 4.87
N TYR A 106 -5.44 -0.34 3.94
CA TYR A 106 -5.55 1.08 4.27
C TYR A 106 -6.94 1.62 3.92
N ALA A 107 -7.59 2.32 4.83
CA ALA A 107 -8.91 2.94 4.60
C ALA A 107 -8.91 3.93 3.41
N GLY A 108 -7.75 4.43 3.03
CA GLY A 108 -7.56 5.29 1.86
C GLY A 108 -7.37 4.54 0.55
N GLY A 109 -7.25 3.20 0.57
CA GLY A 109 -6.94 2.39 -0.61
C GLY A 109 -5.50 2.61 -1.11
N TRP A 110 -4.56 2.95 -0.22
CA TRP A 110 -3.15 3.16 -0.58
C TRP A 110 -2.49 1.83 -0.91
N PRO A 111 -1.48 1.81 -1.81
CA PRO A 111 -0.77 0.58 -2.11
C PRO A 111 -0.10 0.00 -0.85
N TYR A 112 0.08 -1.30 -0.86
CA TYR A 112 0.87 -2.02 0.15
C TYR A 112 2.03 -2.75 -0.55
N ASN A 113 3.21 -2.72 0.04
CA ASN A 113 4.40 -3.39 -0.48
C ASN A 113 4.92 -4.39 0.55
N ALA A 114 4.59 -5.66 0.36
CA ALA A 114 5.05 -6.75 1.22
C ALA A 114 6.58 -6.89 1.25
N ASP A 115 7.23 -6.49 0.17
CA ASP A 115 8.69 -6.55 0.02
C ASP A 115 9.43 -5.29 0.47
N LYS A 116 8.75 -4.31 1.06
CA LYS A 116 9.32 -3.01 1.47
C LYS A 116 10.57 -3.14 2.35
N ASP A 117 10.62 -4.12 3.23
CA ASP A 117 11.77 -4.42 4.08
C ASP A 117 13.01 -4.91 3.31
N SER A 118 12.85 -5.29 2.03
CA SER A 118 13.98 -5.64 1.14
C SER A 118 14.71 -4.41 0.60
N ILE A 119 14.08 -3.23 0.62
CA ILE A 119 14.68 -1.97 0.23
C ILE A 119 15.69 -1.56 1.30
N THR A 120 16.92 -1.28 0.89
CA THR A 120 17.96 -0.90 1.84
C THR A 120 17.70 0.49 2.39
N ASP A 121 17.27 0.58 3.65
CA ASP A 121 17.16 1.85 4.36
C ASP A 121 18.55 2.43 4.64
N PRO A 122 18.91 3.63 4.13
CA PRO A 122 20.20 4.26 4.37
C PRO A 122 20.32 4.83 5.79
N GLY A 123 19.20 4.91 6.52
CA GLY A 123 19.11 5.58 7.82
C GLY A 123 19.25 7.10 7.74
N TRP A 124 19.06 7.74 8.87
CA TRP A 124 18.98 9.18 9.05
C TRP A 124 20.32 9.94 8.94
N ASP A 125 21.45 9.22 8.93
CA ASP A 125 22.79 9.81 8.85
C ASP A 125 23.26 10.06 7.39
N SER A 126 22.44 9.68 6.39
CA SER A 126 22.69 9.95 4.98
C SER A 126 22.24 11.36 4.61
N ASP A 127 22.99 12.03 3.74
CA ASP A 127 22.55 13.30 3.15
C ASP A 127 21.66 13.02 1.93
N PRO A 128 20.52 13.72 1.76
CA PRO A 128 19.66 13.55 0.60
C PRO A 128 20.33 14.11 -0.67
N GLU A 129 20.45 13.26 -1.71
CA GLU A 129 21.04 13.61 -3.01
C GLU A 129 20.42 12.76 -4.13
N GLU A 130 20.57 13.17 -5.39
CA GLU A 130 20.18 12.36 -6.55
C GLU A 130 20.91 11.00 -6.53
N GLY A 131 20.17 9.91 -6.69
CA GLY A 131 20.66 8.54 -6.56
C GLY A 131 20.77 8.03 -5.13
N GLY A 132 20.55 8.88 -4.12
CA GLY A 132 20.41 8.45 -2.72
C GLY A 132 19.02 7.88 -2.47
N VAL A 133 18.91 6.98 -1.49
CA VAL A 133 17.63 6.39 -1.08
C VAL A 133 16.99 7.26 0.01
N LEU A 134 15.69 7.52 -0.10
CA LEU A 134 14.90 8.16 0.97
C LEU A 134 14.86 7.20 2.17
N PRO A 135 15.17 7.65 3.41
CA PRO A 135 14.98 6.81 4.59
C PRO A 135 13.53 6.40 4.80
N HIS A 136 13.35 5.30 5.51
CA HIS A 136 12.04 4.78 5.86
C HIS A 136 11.28 5.71 6.81
N PHE A 137 10.04 6.07 6.47
CA PHE A 137 9.15 6.93 7.24
C PHE A 137 7.77 6.31 7.38
N GLU A 138 7.21 6.37 8.57
CA GLU A 138 5.80 6.11 8.81
C GLU A 138 5.12 7.43 9.23
N MET A 139 4.03 7.78 8.59
CA MET A 139 3.32 9.03 8.85
C MET A 139 1.80 8.81 8.90
N MET A 140 1.13 9.60 9.72
CA MET A 140 -0.32 9.55 9.86
C MET A 140 -1.00 10.21 8.66
N ASP A 141 -1.93 9.49 8.03
CA ASP A 141 -2.74 9.99 6.93
C ASP A 141 -3.99 10.75 7.38
N GLN A 142 -4.82 11.18 6.42
CA GLN A 142 -6.08 11.89 6.68
C GLN A 142 -7.18 11.01 7.31
N PHE A 143 -7.06 9.70 7.26
CA PHE A 143 -7.99 8.75 7.90
C PHE A 143 -7.56 8.40 9.33
N GLY A 144 -6.34 8.76 9.73
CA GLY A 144 -5.76 8.53 11.04
C GLY A 144 -4.98 7.24 11.15
N GLU A 145 -4.60 6.66 10.02
CA GLU A 145 -3.77 5.47 9.92
C GLU A 145 -2.30 5.83 9.74
N MET A 146 -1.42 4.96 10.23
CA MET A 146 0.02 5.09 9.97
C MET A 146 0.34 4.44 8.64
N VAL A 147 0.79 5.23 7.69
CA VAL A 147 1.13 4.82 6.34
C VAL A 147 2.64 4.84 6.19
N ASP A 148 3.17 3.73 5.73
CA ASP A 148 4.57 3.57 5.41
C ASP A 148 4.87 4.12 4.02
N ILE A 149 5.83 5.04 3.91
CA ILE A 149 6.20 5.63 2.61
C ILE A 149 6.75 4.59 1.62
N TYR A 150 7.34 3.49 2.14
CA TYR A 150 7.86 2.41 1.30
C TYR A 150 6.76 1.52 0.70
N ASP A 151 5.52 1.63 1.16
CA ASP A 151 4.39 0.95 0.54
C ASP A 151 4.11 1.47 -0.88
N PHE A 152 4.52 2.70 -1.18
CA PHE A 152 4.45 3.27 -2.53
C PHE A 152 5.60 2.83 -3.45
N ALA A 153 6.58 2.09 -2.95
CA ALA A 153 7.70 1.54 -3.73
C ALA A 153 7.26 0.28 -4.50
N GLN A 154 6.42 0.46 -5.51
CA GLN A 154 5.87 -0.62 -6.32
C GLN A 154 6.68 -0.83 -7.60
N PRO A 155 6.82 -2.09 -8.09
CA PRO A 155 7.59 -2.41 -9.30
C PRO A 155 7.17 -1.58 -10.53
N GLY A 156 8.13 -0.89 -11.12
CA GLY A 156 7.90 -0.07 -12.32
C GLY A 156 7.13 1.23 -12.08
N LYS A 157 6.84 1.59 -10.82
CA LYS A 157 6.15 2.83 -10.46
C LYS A 157 7.13 3.89 -9.95
N TYR A 158 6.72 5.14 -10.08
CA TYR A 158 7.42 6.28 -9.51
C TYR A 158 6.57 6.93 -8.44
N VAL A 159 7.23 7.65 -7.51
CA VAL A 159 6.54 8.39 -6.45
C VAL A 159 6.93 9.86 -6.54
N ILE A 160 5.94 10.74 -6.71
CA ILE A 160 6.10 12.18 -6.49
C ILE A 160 5.89 12.43 -5.01
N LEU A 161 6.94 12.86 -4.33
CA LEU A 161 6.88 13.30 -2.95
C LEU A 161 6.68 14.81 -2.92
N ASP A 162 5.46 15.26 -2.60
CA ASP A 162 5.10 16.68 -2.47
C ASP A 162 5.25 17.12 -1.02
N VAL A 163 6.33 17.83 -0.73
CA VAL A 163 6.57 18.42 0.59
C VAL A 163 5.92 19.79 0.66
N SER A 164 4.85 19.88 1.45
CA SER A 164 3.93 21.00 1.50
C SER A 164 3.70 21.53 2.92
N ALA A 165 3.12 22.73 3.04
CA ALA A 165 2.71 23.29 4.31
C ALA A 165 1.26 23.79 4.25
N ARG A 166 0.48 23.56 5.31
CA ARG A 166 -0.96 23.90 5.33
C ARG A 166 -1.25 25.39 5.09
N TRP A 167 -0.35 26.27 5.51
CA TRP A 167 -0.46 27.74 5.33
C TRP A 167 0.00 28.23 3.96
N CYS A 168 0.70 27.42 3.19
CA CYS A 168 1.34 27.80 1.93
C CYS A 168 0.31 27.92 0.80
N SER A 169 0.13 29.13 0.27
CA SER A 169 -0.85 29.38 -0.80
C SER A 169 -0.45 28.73 -2.13
N TYR A 170 0.83 28.57 -2.42
CA TYR A 170 1.30 27.89 -3.63
C TYR A 170 1.06 26.38 -3.54
N CYS A 171 1.19 25.78 -2.36
CA CYS A 171 0.86 24.38 -2.13
C CYS A 171 -0.64 24.13 -2.34
N GLN A 172 -1.49 25.04 -1.84
CA GLN A 172 -2.94 24.99 -2.05
C GLN A 172 -3.32 25.12 -3.53
N GLU A 173 -2.61 25.95 -4.29
CA GLU A 173 -2.82 26.05 -5.73
C GLU A 173 -2.30 24.80 -6.48
N MET A 174 -1.26 24.14 -5.98
CA MET A 174 -0.80 22.84 -6.52
C MET A 174 -1.89 21.77 -6.34
N ALA A 175 -2.45 21.63 -5.15
CA ALA A 175 -3.52 20.70 -4.87
C ALA A 175 -4.74 20.94 -5.79
N LYS A 176 -5.20 22.18 -5.93
CA LYS A 176 -6.28 22.54 -6.87
C LYS A 176 -5.94 22.27 -8.33
N TRP A 177 -4.68 22.41 -8.68
CA TRP A 177 -4.21 22.12 -10.03
C TRP A 177 -4.29 20.62 -10.32
N MET A 178 -3.92 19.77 -9.37
CA MET A 178 -4.08 18.31 -9.47
C MET A 178 -5.57 17.92 -9.63
N GLU A 179 -6.49 18.58 -8.94
CA GLU A 179 -7.93 18.39 -9.10
C GLU A 179 -8.52 19.00 -10.41
N GLY A 180 -7.69 19.64 -11.24
CA GLY A 180 -8.16 20.34 -12.45
C GLY A 180 -8.94 21.62 -12.19
N GLU A 181 -9.01 22.11 -10.94
CA GLU A 181 -9.74 23.31 -10.55
C GLU A 181 -8.96 24.61 -10.77
N SER A 182 -7.62 24.53 -10.93
CA SER A 182 -6.73 25.68 -11.11
C SER A 182 -5.83 25.49 -12.33
N ASN A 183 -5.67 26.56 -13.09
CA ASN A 183 -4.70 26.62 -14.19
C ASN A 183 -3.48 27.50 -13.78
N PHE A 184 -3.23 27.66 -12.49
CA PHE A 184 -2.21 28.56 -11.97
C PHE A 184 -0.81 28.20 -12.49
N TYR A 185 -0.44 26.92 -12.45
CA TYR A 185 0.87 26.46 -12.91
C TYR A 185 1.02 26.52 -14.44
N GLY A 186 -0.01 26.17 -15.22
CA GLY A 186 -0.01 26.32 -16.66
C GLY A 186 0.14 27.77 -17.12
N GLN A 187 -0.47 28.74 -16.43
CA GLN A 187 -0.29 30.15 -16.71
C GLN A 187 1.10 30.70 -16.39
N TYR A 188 1.77 30.14 -15.38
CA TYR A 188 3.06 30.62 -14.91
C TYR A 188 4.25 30.00 -15.66
N TYR A 189 4.12 28.74 -16.06
CA TYR A 189 5.21 27.94 -16.67
C TYR A 189 4.97 27.62 -18.15
N GLY A 190 3.80 27.94 -18.69
CA GLY A 190 3.59 28.09 -20.12
C GLY A 190 3.29 26.81 -20.89
N ASP A 191 3.07 25.69 -20.21
CA ASP A 191 2.75 24.44 -20.91
C ASP A 191 1.55 23.73 -20.27
N GLU A 192 0.43 23.67 -21.00
CA GLU A 192 -0.77 22.94 -20.58
C GLU A 192 -0.59 21.42 -20.76
N GLU A 193 0.41 20.97 -21.53
CA GLU A 193 0.68 19.55 -21.79
C GLU A 193 1.20 18.84 -20.53
N TRP A 194 2.09 19.43 -19.77
CA TRP A 194 2.63 18.81 -18.53
C TRP A 194 1.55 18.44 -17.50
N TYR A 195 0.52 19.28 -17.38
CA TYR A 195 -0.58 18.99 -16.49
C TYR A 195 -1.29 17.70 -16.87
N THR A 196 -1.61 17.56 -18.16
CA THR A 196 -2.37 16.42 -18.65
C THR A 196 -1.62 15.11 -18.42
N ASP A 197 -0.30 15.10 -18.64
CA ASP A 197 0.51 13.90 -18.52
C ASP A 197 0.72 13.49 -17.07
N VAL A 198 1.04 14.43 -16.16
CA VAL A 198 1.21 14.14 -14.73
C VAL A 198 -0.11 13.71 -14.10
N ALA A 199 -1.20 14.47 -14.32
CA ALA A 199 -2.50 14.12 -13.75
C ALA A 199 -2.99 12.77 -14.31
N THR A 200 -2.83 12.53 -15.62
CA THR A 200 -3.21 11.25 -16.24
C THR A 200 -2.39 10.10 -15.66
N ALA A 201 -1.07 10.28 -15.46
CA ALA A 201 -0.21 9.25 -14.89
C ALA A 201 -0.57 8.91 -13.45
N VAL A 202 -1.03 9.90 -12.67
CA VAL A 202 -1.54 9.69 -11.31
C VAL A 202 -2.89 8.99 -11.36
N ASP A 203 -3.83 9.46 -12.21
CA ASP A 203 -5.17 8.89 -12.37
C ASP A 203 -5.14 7.44 -12.86
N ASP A 204 -4.18 7.09 -13.72
CA ASP A 204 -3.96 5.74 -14.25
C ASP A 204 -3.16 4.86 -13.27
N GLY A 205 -2.68 5.42 -12.14
CA GLY A 205 -1.87 4.72 -11.16
C GLY A 205 -0.46 4.37 -11.63
N ASP A 206 0.04 5.00 -12.69
CA ASP A 206 1.41 4.82 -13.18
C ASP A 206 2.44 5.52 -12.31
N ILE A 207 2.02 6.59 -11.65
CA ILE A 207 2.82 7.38 -10.69
C ILE A 207 1.96 7.62 -9.44
N TYR A 208 2.54 7.42 -8.27
CA TYR A 208 1.92 7.81 -7.02
C TYR A 208 2.27 9.26 -6.69
N TRP A 209 1.29 10.04 -6.29
CA TRP A 209 1.50 11.37 -5.72
C TRP A 209 1.21 11.32 -4.23
N VAL A 210 2.22 11.62 -3.40
CA VAL A 210 2.11 11.62 -1.94
C VAL A 210 2.37 13.03 -1.43
N THR A 211 1.35 13.65 -0.84
CA THR A 211 1.49 14.97 -0.20
C THR A 211 1.89 14.80 1.27
N VAL A 212 3.03 15.35 1.65
CA VAL A 212 3.49 15.38 3.04
C VAL A 212 3.40 16.80 3.58
N LEU A 213 2.53 17.01 4.55
CA LEU A 213 2.46 18.27 5.28
C LEU A 213 3.50 18.28 6.38
N VAL A 214 4.41 19.23 6.32
CA VAL A 214 5.50 19.43 7.31
C VAL A 214 5.21 20.56 8.29
N GLU A 215 4.21 21.42 7.98
CA GLU A 215 3.76 22.50 8.85
C GLU A 215 2.24 22.68 8.82
N ASN A 216 1.66 22.99 9.98
CA ASN A 216 0.26 23.38 10.12
C ASN A 216 0.05 24.87 9.80
N MET A 217 -1.19 25.38 9.93
CA MET A 217 -1.53 26.79 9.67
C MET A 217 -0.75 27.83 10.48
N ARG A 218 0.00 27.43 11.51
CA ARG A 218 0.77 28.32 12.41
C ARG A 218 2.27 28.13 12.27
N GLY A 219 2.72 27.28 11.33
CA GLY A 219 4.15 26.97 11.13
C GLY A 219 4.71 26.02 12.18
N GLY A 220 3.87 25.27 12.89
CA GLY A 220 4.27 24.20 13.79
C GLY A 220 4.04 22.81 13.18
N PRO A 221 4.44 21.73 13.89
CA PRO A 221 4.21 20.37 13.42
C PRO A 221 2.75 20.12 13.05
N PRO A 222 2.48 19.41 11.94
CA PRO A 222 1.15 18.98 11.57
C PRO A 222 0.65 17.85 12.49
N ASP A 223 -0.65 17.67 12.52
CA ASP A 223 -1.35 16.61 13.25
C ASP A 223 -2.49 16.06 12.38
N LEU A 224 -3.23 15.08 12.86
CA LEU A 224 -4.38 14.51 12.18
C LEU A 224 -5.38 15.61 11.72
N SER A 225 -5.65 16.61 12.55
CA SER A 225 -6.57 17.69 12.17
C SER A 225 -6.03 18.54 11.01
N THR A 226 -4.73 18.62 10.87
CA THR A 226 -4.06 19.35 9.79
C THR A 226 -4.27 18.64 8.45
N VAL A 227 -3.99 17.34 8.39
CA VAL A 227 -4.16 16.55 7.16
C VAL A 227 -5.65 16.39 6.80
N GLN A 228 -6.53 16.19 7.76
CA GLN A 228 -7.97 16.17 7.55
C GLN A 228 -8.49 17.49 6.96
N SER A 229 -8.07 18.62 7.53
CA SER A 229 -8.47 19.94 7.01
C SER A 229 -7.90 20.25 5.61
N TRP A 230 -6.77 19.63 5.26
CA TRP A 230 -6.25 19.71 3.89
C TRP A 230 -7.12 18.88 2.95
N TYR A 231 -7.36 17.61 3.27
CA TYR A 231 -8.17 16.71 2.47
C TYR A 231 -9.62 17.20 2.30
N GLU A 232 -10.24 17.77 3.34
CA GLU A 232 -11.55 18.40 3.24
C GLU A 232 -11.58 19.58 2.26
N ALA A 233 -10.47 20.29 2.11
CA ALA A 233 -10.37 21.46 1.22
C ALA A 233 -9.97 21.07 -0.22
N TYR A 234 -9.24 19.98 -0.38
CA TYR A 234 -8.68 19.46 -1.64
C TYR A 234 -8.85 17.94 -1.65
N PRO A 235 -10.07 17.42 -1.88
CA PRO A 235 -10.38 15.99 -1.78
C PRO A 235 -9.96 15.28 -3.05
N ASP A 236 -8.85 14.57 -2.99
CA ASP A 236 -8.40 13.66 -4.04
C ASP A 236 -8.26 12.26 -3.45
N PRO A 237 -9.07 11.27 -3.90
CA PRO A 237 -9.04 9.92 -3.36
C PRO A 237 -7.80 9.12 -3.75
N GLN A 238 -6.99 9.60 -4.67
CA GLN A 238 -5.76 8.94 -5.12
C GLN A 238 -4.50 9.53 -4.48
N ILE A 239 -4.64 10.67 -3.78
CA ILE A 239 -3.52 11.39 -3.17
C ILE A 239 -3.58 11.29 -1.65
N PRO A 240 -2.74 10.46 -1.01
CA PRO A 240 -2.60 10.47 0.44
C PRO A 240 -2.01 11.79 0.91
N VAL A 241 -2.52 12.25 2.04
CA VAL A 241 -2.04 13.46 2.72
C VAL A 241 -1.48 13.05 4.07
N LEU A 242 -0.17 13.03 4.19
CA LEU A 242 0.56 12.53 5.35
C LEU A 242 1.03 13.67 6.25
N ALA A 243 1.09 13.43 7.57
CA ALA A 243 1.56 14.40 8.56
C ALA A 243 2.97 14.05 9.05
N ASP A 244 3.96 14.88 8.76
CA ASP A 244 5.30 14.81 9.38
C ASP A 244 5.25 15.38 10.81
N SER A 245 4.53 14.66 11.70
CA SER A 245 4.19 15.13 13.05
C SER A 245 5.39 15.24 13.99
N ASP A 246 6.37 14.39 13.83
CA ASP A 246 7.64 14.40 14.57
C ASP A 246 8.73 15.24 13.87
N GLN A 247 8.42 15.75 12.68
CA GLN A 247 9.31 16.54 11.82
C GLN A 247 10.56 15.80 11.34
N ALA A 248 10.50 14.47 11.28
CA ALA A 248 11.61 13.63 10.89
C ALA A 248 11.98 13.82 9.43
N MET A 249 10.98 13.82 8.53
CA MET A 249 11.22 14.01 7.11
C MET A 249 11.78 15.39 6.79
N ILE A 250 11.22 16.47 7.35
CA ILE A 250 11.72 17.83 7.10
C ILE A 250 13.11 18.04 7.69
N ASP A 251 13.45 17.38 8.80
CA ASP A 251 14.79 17.43 9.38
C ASP A 251 15.82 16.70 8.49
N TYR A 252 15.44 15.57 7.90
CA TYR A 252 16.26 14.85 6.93
C TYR A 252 16.46 15.63 5.64
N LEU A 253 15.39 16.11 5.02
CA LEU A 253 15.46 16.87 3.76
C LEU A 253 16.13 18.24 3.94
N GLY A 254 16.23 18.71 5.18
CA GLY A 254 16.79 20.00 5.57
C GLY A 254 15.75 21.11 5.64
N ARG A 255 15.63 21.76 6.80
CA ARG A 255 14.67 22.87 7.05
C ARG A 255 14.87 24.08 6.15
N ASP A 256 15.98 24.15 5.43
CA ASP A 256 16.31 25.20 4.46
C ASP A 256 15.82 24.87 3.03
N LEU A 257 14.72 24.12 2.87
CA LEU A 257 14.11 23.81 1.56
C LEU A 257 13.63 25.05 0.79
N TYR A 258 13.93 26.26 1.22
CA TYR A 258 13.74 27.58 0.59
C TYR A 258 12.35 27.87 0.00
N GLY A 259 11.33 27.14 0.41
CA GLY A 259 9.93 27.38 0.03
C GLY A 259 9.17 26.10 -0.25
N TYR A 260 7.87 26.21 -0.17
CA TYR A 260 6.91 25.16 -0.49
C TYR A 260 6.05 25.58 -1.68
N PRO A 261 5.51 24.65 -2.47
CA PRO A 261 5.79 23.21 -2.43
C PRO A 261 7.20 22.88 -2.93
N THR A 262 7.75 21.76 -2.47
CA THR A 262 8.96 21.17 -3.03
C THR A 262 8.63 19.75 -3.46
N LEU A 263 8.92 19.40 -4.71
CA LEU A 263 8.67 18.08 -5.26
C LEU A 263 9.98 17.33 -5.43
N PHE A 264 9.92 16.04 -5.12
CA PHE A 264 10.97 15.07 -5.44
C PHE A 264 10.34 13.93 -6.24
N LEU A 265 11.13 13.27 -7.09
CA LEU A 265 10.74 12.09 -7.81
C LEU A 265 11.57 10.91 -7.30
N LEU A 266 10.89 9.85 -6.88
CA LEU A 266 11.50 8.61 -6.40
C LEU A 266 11.16 7.47 -7.36
N ASN A 267 12.04 6.48 -7.48
CA ASN A 267 11.79 5.25 -8.22
C ASN A 267 11.26 4.13 -7.30
N GLU A 268 11.03 2.95 -7.85
CA GLU A 268 10.57 1.75 -7.14
C GLU A 268 11.47 1.26 -5.99
N ASN A 269 12.70 1.77 -5.88
CA ASN A 269 13.64 1.49 -4.80
C ASN A 269 13.77 2.67 -3.82
N MET A 270 12.85 3.64 -3.89
CA MET A 270 12.88 4.89 -3.11
C MET A 270 14.15 5.72 -3.32
N GLU A 271 14.86 5.56 -4.45
CA GLU A 271 15.98 6.39 -4.84
C GLU A 271 15.50 7.71 -5.46
N PHE A 272 16.11 8.83 -5.08
CA PHE A 272 15.83 10.14 -5.69
C PHE A 272 16.26 10.17 -7.15
N VAL A 273 15.32 10.09 -8.07
CA VAL A 273 15.53 10.34 -9.50
C VAL A 273 15.71 11.84 -9.73
N VAL A 274 14.92 12.66 -9.04
CA VAL A 274 15.03 14.12 -9.03
C VAL A 274 15.12 14.61 -7.58
N TYR A 275 16.26 15.22 -7.24
CA TYR A 275 16.46 15.93 -5.98
C TYR A 275 16.88 17.37 -6.27
N LYS A 276 15.91 18.26 -6.45
CA LYS A 276 16.11 19.70 -6.76
C LYS A 276 15.21 20.56 -5.86
N PRO A 277 15.58 20.77 -4.58
CA PRO A 277 14.70 21.45 -3.61
C PRO A 277 14.20 22.84 -4.00
N ARG A 278 14.73 23.45 -5.05
CA ARG A 278 14.35 24.80 -5.51
C ARG A 278 13.73 24.82 -6.90
N ASP A 279 13.62 23.67 -7.53
CA ASP A 279 13.17 23.57 -8.92
C ASP A 279 12.28 22.33 -9.10
N TYR A 280 11.03 22.44 -8.62
CA TYR A 280 10.05 21.38 -8.75
C TYR A 280 9.65 21.11 -10.22
N THR A 281 9.96 22.03 -11.14
CA THR A 281 9.66 21.81 -12.57
C THR A 281 10.49 20.68 -13.16
N GLN A 282 11.63 20.34 -12.57
CA GLN A 282 12.44 19.21 -13.02
C GLN A 282 11.72 17.87 -12.85
N VAL A 283 10.86 17.73 -11.85
CA VAL A 283 10.01 16.53 -11.68
C VAL A 283 9.07 16.39 -12.87
N PHE A 284 8.43 17.46 -13.29
CA PHE A 284 7.52 17.44 -14.44
C PHE A 284 8.24 17.17 -15.75
N TYR A 285 9.42 17.76 -15.97
CA TYR A 285 10.25 17.47 -17.15
C TYR A 285 10.69 16.00 -17.21
N GLU A 286 11.04 15.42 -16.07
CA GLU A 286 11.44 14.02 -16.02
C GLU A 286 10.26 13.11 -16.35
N ILE A 287 9.08 13.39 -15.79
CA ILE A 287 7.85 12.64 -16.08
C ILE A 287 7.48 12.76 -17.56
N ASP A 288 7.43 13.97 -18.12
CA ASP A 288 7.12 14.21 -19.52
C ASP A 288 8.04 13.38 -20.46
N SER A 289 9.33 13.32 -20.13
CA SER A 289 10.30 12.52 -20.89
C SER A 289 10.05 11.01 -20.85
N MET A 290 9.27 10.49 -19.90
CA MET A 290 8.92 9.08 -19.79
C MET A 290 7.74 8.70 -20.70
N TYR A 291 6.93 9.68 -21.09
CA TYR A 291 5.74 9.48 -21.94
C TYR A 291 5.95 9.88 -23.42
N GLU A 292 7.11 10.49 -23.78
CA GLU A 292 7.51 10.74 -25.16
C GLU A 292 8.07 9.45 -25.85
#